data_3630e67f1f2d4aa206281ecaf2a79c4b
#
_entry.id   3630e67f1f2d4aa206281ecaf2a79c4b
#
_cell.length_a   1.000
_cell.length_b   1.000
_cell.length_c   1.000
_cell.angle_alpha   90.00
_cell.angle_beta   90.00
_cell.angle_gamma   90.00
#
_symmetry.space_group_name_H-M   'P 1'
#
loop_
_entity.id
_entity.type
_entity.pdbx_description
1 polymer ?
#
loop_
_entity_poly.entity_id
_entity_poly.type
_entity_poly.pdbx_seq_one_letter_code
_entity_poly.pdbx_strand_id
1 'polypeptide(L)'
;MNTKTGKMDKYQATTWSVPETPFIVNITPGYENEEKRRYTITHKHTGWAVLLCGAVTRKSAIEAARLLFDNYPSPLKVAMKNTVFTPHELQNQIRTILDKRTNMTTWNQAKIVALACLKQS
;
A
#
# COMPACT_ATOMS: atom_id res chain seq x y z
N MET A 1 -0.61 16.38 18.81
CA MET A 1 -0.68 15.74 18.84
C MET A 1 -0.43 15.34 18.83
N ASN A 2 -0.34 15.43 18.94
CA ASN A 2 -0.17 14.81 19.12
C ASN A 2 0.49 14.64 18.99
N THR A 3 0.93 15.04 18.86
CA THR A 3 1.39 14.65 18.97
C THR A 3 1.88 14.55 19.57
N LYS A 4 1.99 15.00 19.87
CA LYS A 4 2.32 14.51 20.62
C LYS A 4 2.16 13.54 21.10
N THR A 5 1.77 13.36 21.27
CA THR A 5 1.44 12.18 21.51
C THR A 5 1.57 11.29 20.68
N GLY A 6 2.14 11.30 20.11
CA GLY A 6 2.26 10.37 19.27
C GLY A 6 1.16 9.99 18.59
N LYS A 7 0.54 10.49 18.25
CA LYS A 7 -0.53 10.19 17.99
C LYS A 7 -1.03 9.74 16.78
N MET A 8 -0.51 8.65 16.22
CA MET A 8 -1.14 7.97 15.11
C MET A 8 -2.55 7.58 15.43
N ASP A 9 -2.76 7.12 16.61
CA ASP A 9 -4.08 6.73 17.02
C ASP A 9 -5.07 7.89 17.03
N LYS A 10 -4.57 9.09 17.03
CA LYS A 10 -5.42 10.26 17.03
C LYS A 10 -5.66 10.81 15.65
N TYR A 11 -4.96 10.30 14.69
CA TYR A 11 -5.14 10.76 13.33
C TYR A 11 -6.36 10.07 12.73
N GLN A 12 -7.37 10.86 12.45
CA GLN A 12 -8.64 10.37 11.94
C GLN A 12 -8.65 10.38 10.42
N ALA A 13 -7.67 9.73 9.83
CA ALA A 13 -7.58 9.70 8.38
C ALA A 13 -8.79 9.02 7.77
N THR A 14 -9.33 9.60 6.75
CA THR A 14 -10.35 8.94 5.97
C THR A 14 -9.69 7.84 5.16
N THR A 15 -10.25 6.65 5.23
CA THR A 15 -9.71 5.50 4.52
C THR A 15 -10.80 4.82 3.71
N TRP A 16 -10.38 4.10 2.69
CA TRP A 16 -11.28 3.34 1.84
C TRP A 16 -10.69 1.96 1.64
N SER A 17 -11.48 0.92 1.91
CA SER A 17 -11.03 -0.45 1.68
C SER A 17 -10.93 -0.73 0.19
N VAL A 18 -9.92 -1.52 -0.17
CA VAL A 18 -9.76 -1.97 -1.55
C VAL A 18 -10.27 -3.40 -1.61
N PRO A 19 -11.40 -3.65 -2.31
CA PRO A 19 -12.02 -4.99 -2.31
C PRO A 19 -11.06 -6.07 -2.75
N GLU A 20 -11.15 -7.22 -2.07
CA GLU A 20 -10.38 -8.41 -2.41
C GLU A 20 -8.87 -8.27 -2.19
N THR A 21 -8.45 -7.25 -1.48
CA THR A 21 -7.04 -7.05 -1.13
C THR A 21 -6.92 -6.73 0.34
N PRO A 22 -5.72 -6.90 0.92
CA PRO A 22 -5.50 -6.50 2.32
C PRO A 22 -5.13 -5.03 2.45
N PHE A 23 -5.48 -4.21 1.47
CA PHE A 23 -5.06 -2.82 1.43
C PHE A 23 -6.21 -1.86 1.72
N ILE A 24 -5.84 -0.70 2.23
CA ILE A 24 -6.70 0.47 2.26
C ILE A 24 -5.99 1.61 1.53
N VAL A 25 -6.77 2.53 1.03
CA VAL A 25 -6.25 3.78 0.47
C VAL A 25 -6.57 4.87 1.47
N ASN A 26 -5.60 5.71 1.77
CA ASN A 26 -5.81 6.82 2.69
C ASN A 26 -5.13 8.08 2.14
N ILE A 27 -5.56 9.23 2.65
CA ILE A 27 -4.92 10.49 2.30
C ILE A 27 -3.61 10.56 3.06
N THR A 28 -2.52 10.86 2.35
CA THR A 28 -1.20 10.94 2.94
C THR A 28 -1.14 12.10 3.93
N PRO A 29 -0.76 11.85 5.19
CA PRO A 29 -0.67 12.94 6.17
C PRO A 29 0.30 14.03 5.70
N GLY A 30 -0.15 15.27 5.78
CA GLY A 30 0.66 16.41 5.35
C GLY A 30 0.58 16.72 3.87
N TYR A 31 -0.12 15.87 3.11
CA TYR A 31 -0.23 16.05 1.66
C TYR A 31 -1.67 16.13 1.19
N GLU A 32 -2.55 16.56 2.06
CA GLU A 32 -3.98 16.61 1.75
C GLU A 32 -4.32 17.47 0.54
N ASN A 33 -3.52 18.52 0.32
CA ASN A 33 -3.75 19.43 -0.80
C ASN A 33 -2.77 19.20 -1.95
N GLU A 34 -1.99 18.13 -1.88
CA GLU A 34 -1.03 17.82 -2.91
C GLU A 34 -1.62 16.87 -3.93
N GLU A 35 -1.67 17.27 -5.19
CA GLU A 35 -2.20 16.40 -6.22
C GLU A 35 -1.31 15.19 -6.49
N LYS A 36 0.00 15.37 -6.35
CA LYS A 36 0.94 14.32 -6.75
C LYS A 36 1.18 13.26 -5.70
N ARG A 37 0.89 13.55 -4.43
CA ARG A 37 1.18 12.63 -3.34
C ARG A 37 0.01 12.47 -2.38
N ARG A 38 -1.18 12.73 -2.90
CA ARG A 38 -2.34 12.80 -2.02
C ARG A 38 -2.71 11.48 -1.38
N TYR A 39 -2.51 10.37 -2.09
CA TYR A 39 -2.99 9.08 -1.62
C TYR A 39 -1.85 8.12 -1.33
N THR A 40 -2.06 7.27 -0.32
CA THR A 40 -1.13 6.21 0.06
C THR A 40 -1.88 4.90 0.08
N ILE A 41 -1.24 3.83 -0.42
CA ILE A 41 -1.76 2.48 -0.30
C ILE A 41 -1.11 1.87 0.93
N THR A 42 -1.94 1.47 1.89
CA THR A 42 -1.46 0.99 3.19
C THR A 42 -1.95 -0.43 3.43
N HIS A 43 -1.08 -1.26 4.01
CA HIS A 43 -1.46 -2.61 4.42
C HIS A 43 -2.32 -2.49 5.69
N LYS A 44 -3.55 -2.98 5.62
CA LYS A 44 -4.55 -2.75 6.63
C LYS A 44 -4.16 -3.24 8.01
N HIS A 45 -3.63 -4.46 8.10
CA HIS A 45 -3.35 -5.07 9.40
C HIS A 45 -2.12 -4.51 10.10
N THR A 46 -1.11 -4.11 9.33
CA THR A 46 0.16 -3.69 9.91
C THR A 46 0.36 -2.18 9.90
N GLY A 47 -0.43 -1.46 9.10
CA GLY A 47 -0.23 -0.02 8.94
C GLY A 47 0.94 0.33 8.04
N TRP A 48 1.56 -0.67 7.41
CA TRP A 48 2.71 -0.41 6.56
C TRP A 48 2.29 0.30 5.27
N ALA A 49 2.95 1.41 4.97
CA ALA A 49 2.70 2.16 3.73
C ALA A 49 3.40 1.44 2.58
N VAL A 50 2.62 0.74 1.78
CA VAL A 50 3.16 -0.10 0.70
C VAL A 50 3.59 0.74 -0.49
N LEU A 51 2.81 1.76 -0.83
CA LEU A 51 3.10 2.59 -1.99
C LEU A 51 2.51 3.98 -1.81
N LEU A 52 3.34 4.99 -1.97
CA LEU A 52 2.88 6.36 -2.06
C LEU A 52 2.45 6.57 -3.51
N CYS A 53 1.17 6.70 -3.75
CA CYS A 53 0.72 6.87 -5.09
C CYS A 53 0.40 8.34 -5.36
N GLY A 54 0.65 8.77 -6.58
CA GLY A 54 0.42 10.15 -6.96
C GLY A 54 -0.96 10.36 -7.58
N ALA A 55 -1.96 9.67 -7.04
CA ALA A 55 -3.28 9.74 -7.64
C ALA A 55 -3.95 11.07 -7.40
N VAL A 56 -4.65 11.53 -8.40
CA VAL A 56 -5.47 12.73 -8.29
C VAL A 56 -6.83 12.38 -7.70
N THR A 57 -7.33 11.17 -7.95
CA THR A 57 -8.64 10.76 -7.47
C THR A 57 -8.54 9.51 -6.62
N ARG A 58 -9.52 9.37 -5.71
CA ARG A 58 -9.63 8.18 -4.88
C ARG A 58 -9.85 6.94 -5.74
N LYS A 59 -10.68 7.05 -6.76
CA LYS A 59 -10.98 5.92 -7.64
C LYS A 59 -9.71 5.37 -8.28
N SER A 60 -8.86 6.24 -8.77
CA SER A 60 -7.59 5.83 -9.37
C SER A 60 -6.68 5.15 -8.37
N ALA A 61 -6.65 5.65 -7.14
CA ALA A 61 -5.82 5.07 -6.10
C ALA A 61 -6.30 3.66 -5.74
N ILE A 62 -7.61 3.46 -5.67
CA ILE A 62 -8.19 2.15 -5.38
C ILE A 62 -7.87 1.17 -6.51
N GLU A 63 -8.02 1.62 -7.76
CA GLU A 63 -7.67 0.76 -8.90
C GLU A 63 -6.20 0.42 -8.93
N ALA A 64 -5.35 1.38 -8.62
CA ALA A 64 -3.91 1.14 -8.56
C ALA A 64 -3.58 0.10 -7.49
N ALA A 65 -4.24 0.18 -6.33
CA ALA A 65 -4.02 -0.78 -5.26
C ALA A 65 -4.42 -2.20 -5.68
N ARG A 66 -5.54 -2.33 -6.39
CA ARG A 66 -5.98 -3.64 -6.88
C ARG A 66 -4.98 -4.20 -7.88
N LEU A 67 -4.53 -3.38 -8.82
CA LEU A 67 -3.55 -3.81 -9.81
C LEU A 67 -2.22 -4.18 -9.15
N LEU A 68 -1.82 -3.41 -8.16
CA LEU A 68 -0.60 -3.71 -7.43
C LEU A 68 -0.68 -5.10 -6.80
N PHE A 69 -1.77 -5.38 -6.10
CA PHE A 69 -1.93 -6.66 -5.45
C PHE A 69 -2.06 -7.80 -6.45
N ASP A 70 -2.83 -7.60 -7.52
CA ASP A 70 -3.06 -8.63 -8.52
C ASP A 70 -1.77 -9.07 -9.20
N ASN A 71 -0.82 -8.16 -9.30
CA ASN A 71 0.45 -8.43 -9.98
C ASN A 71 1.56 -8.89 -9.04
N TYR A 72 1.28 -9.08 -7.76
CA TYR A 72 2.26 -9.62 -6.83
C TYR A 72 2.52 -11.10 -7.14
N PRO A 73 3.74 -11.58 -6.90
CA PRO A 73 3.98 -13.03 -6.96
C PRO A 73 3.16 -13.74 -5.89
N SER A 74 2.79 -15.00 -6.19
CA SER A 74 1.92 -15.76 -5.29
C SER A 74 2.39 -15.83 -3.84
N PRO A 75 3.69 -16.08 -3.56
CA PRO A 75 4.13 -16.10 -2.17
C PRO A 75 3.90 -14.78 -1.45
N LEU A 76 4.05 -13.67 -2.16
CA LEU A 76 3.85 -12.36 -1.56
C LEU A 76 2.37 -12.11 -1.29
N LYS A 77 1.49 -12.55 -2.19
CA LYS A 77 0.04 -12.45 -1.97
C LYS A 77 -0.36 -13.18 -0.70
N VAL A 78 0.17 -14.39 -0.51
CA VAL A 78 -0.14 -15.18 0.68
C VAL A 78 0.34 -14.46 1.94
N ALA A 79 1.56 -13.95 1.91
CA ALA A 79 2.11 -13.24 3.06
C ALA A 79 1.29 -11.99 3.40
N MET A 80 0.88 -11.24 2.39
CA MET A 80 0.12 -10.02 2.59
C MET A 80 -1.28 -10.29 3.15
N LYS A 81 -1.87 -11.43 2.82
CA LYS A 81 -3.20 -11.78 3.32
C LYS A 81 -3.17 -12.39 4.71
N ASN A 82 -2.00 -12.76 5.20
CA ASN A 82 -1.90 -13.39 6.51
C ASN A 82 -2.13 -12.34 7.60
N THR A 83 -3.17 -12.52 8.38
CA THR A 83 -3.57 -11.54 9.38
C THR A 83 -2.95 -11.79 10.75
N VAL A 84 -2.21 -12.89 10.91
CA VAL A 84 -1.59 -13.20 12.21
C VAL A 84 -0.14 -12.71 12.29
N PHE A 85 0.42 -12.25 11.19
CA PHE A 85 1.77 -11.70 11.22
C PHE A 85 1.77 -10.34 11.93
N THR A 86 2.76 -10.14 12.79
CA THR A 86 3.05 -8.80 13.27
C THR A 86 3.71 -8.01 12.14
N PRO A 87 3.80 -6.69 12.26
CA PRO A 87 4.51 -5.90 11.23
C PRO A 87 5.93 -6.39 10.99
N HIS A 88 6.64 -6.75 12.07
CA HIS A 88 8.02 -7.24 11.96
C HIS A 88 8.07 -8.57 11.19
N GLU A 89 7.18 -9.48 11.55
CA GLU A 89 7.12 -10.78 10.89
C GLU A 89 6.79 -10.65 9.41
N LEU A 90 5.85 -9.77 9.09
CA LEU A 90 5.49 -9.54 7.69
C LEU A 90 6.67 -8.98 6.91
N GLN A 91 7.38 -8.02 7.48
CA GLN A 91 8.55 -7.46 6.82
C GLN A 91 9.61 -8.52 6.57
N ASN A 92 9.83 -9.42 7.53
CA ASN A 92 10.79 -10.50 7.35
C ASN A 92 10.36 -11.46 6.24
N GLN A 93 9.07 -11.78 6.18
CA GLN A 93 8.55 -12.65 5.12
C GLN A 93 8.73 -12.00 3.75
N ILE A 94 8.42 -10.73 3.66
CA ILE A 94 8.57 -10.00 2.40
C ILE A 94 10.03 -9.96 1.98
N ARG A 95 10.93 -9.70 2.91
CA ARG A 95 12.36 -9.67 2.62
C ARG A 95 12.84 -11.01 2.09
N THR A 96 12.43 -12.10 2.75
CA THR A 96 12.78 -13.43 2.32
C THR A 96 12.27 -13.74 0.92
N ILE A 97 11.04 -13.35 0.62
CA ILE A 97 10.44 -13.57 -0.69
C ILE A 97 11.18 -12.76 -1.76
N LEU A 98 11.47 -11.51 -1.45
CA LEU A 98 12.08 -10.59 -2.42
C LEU A 98 13.58 -10.80 -2.60
N ASP A 99 14.21 -11.60 -1.73
CA ASP A 99 15.61 -11.96 -1.90
C ASP A 99 15.81 -12.77 -3.18
N LYS A 100 14.76 -13.41 -3.66
CA LYS A 100 14.84 -14.14 -4.91
C LYS A 100 14.72 -13.13 -6.05
N ARG A 101 15.69 -13.14 -6.93
CA ARG A 101 15.78 -12.17 -8.01
C ARG A 101 14.50 -12.09 -8.86
N THR A 102 13.91 -13.24 -9.15
CA THR A 102 12.70 -13.30 -9.95
C THR A 102 11.54 -12.61 -9.26
N ASN A 103 11.41 -12.83 -7.95
CA ASN A 103 10.34 -12.22 -7.18
C ASN A 103 10.52 -10.72 -7.05
N MET A 104 11.77 -10.25 -6.97
CA MET A 104 12.03 -8.82 -6.93
C MET A 104 11.61 -8.16 -8.24
N THR A 105 11.87 -8.80 -9.37
CA THR A 105 11.46 -8.29 -10.67
C THR A 105 9.94 -8.18 -10.76
N THR A 106 9.24 -9.21 -10.31
CA THR A 106 7.78 -9.22 -10.32
C THR A 106 7.22 -8.14 -9.41
N TRP A 107 7.83 -7.94 -8.26
CA TRP A 107 7.44 -6.89 -7.32
C TRP A 107 7.53 -5.51 -7.97
N ASN A 108 8.65 -5.26 -8.65
CA ASN A 108 8.85 -3.99 -9.33
C ASN A 108 7.87 -3.80 -10.49
N GLN A 109 7.58 -4.87 -11.22
CA GLN A 109 6.60 -4.80 -12.30
C GLN A 109 5.21 -4.46 -11.77
N ALA A 110 4.82 -5.02 -10.65
CA ALA A 110 3.53 -4.71 -10.04
C ALA A 110 3.42 -3.22 -9.72
N LYS A 111 4.50 -2.64 -9.19
CA LYS A 111 4.51 -1.21 -8.89
C LYS A 111 4.42 -0.37 -10.16
N ILE A 112 5.10 -0.77 -11.22
CA ILE A 112 5.06 -0.06 -12.49
C ILE A 112 3.65 -0.07 -13.06
N VAL A 113 2.99 -1.23 -13.03
CA VAL A 113 1.62 -1.35 -13.53
C VAL A 113 0.69 -0.46 -12.74
N ALA A 114 0.81 -0.44 -11.42
CA ALA A 114 -0.04 0.38 -10.57
C ALA A 114 0.17 1.86 -10.86
N LEU A 115 1.42 2.29 -10.98
CA LEU A 115 1.73 3.69 -11.26
C LEU A 115 1.27 4.12 -12.64
N ALA A 116 1.33 3.21 -13.62
CA ALA A 116 0.84 3.51 -14.96
C ALA A 116 -0.67 3.75 -14.96
N CYS A 117 -1.40 3.01 -14.14
CA CYS A 117 -2.84 3.22 -13.98
C CYS A 117 -3.15 4.64 -13.53
N LEU A 118 -2.34 5.17 -12.62
CA LEU A 118 -2.55 6.51 -12.10
C LEU A 118 -2.34 7.59 -13.16
N LYS A 119 -1.44 7.35 -14.08
CA LYS A 119 -1.14 8.33 -15.12
C LYS A 119 -2.25 8.45 -16.15
N GLN A 120 -3.11 7.46 -16.23
CA GLN A 120 -4.20 7.44 -17.18
C GLN A 120 -5.49 8.07 -16.66
N SER A 121 -5.49 8.44 -15.40
CA SER A 121 -6.72 8.97 -14.79
C SER A 121 -6.80 10.48 -14.71
#